data_b31128b0110bd8d32aac790e0510f9a8
#
_entry.id   b31128b0110bd8d32aac790e0510f9a8
#
_cell.length_a   1.000
_cell.length_b   1.000
_cell.length_c   1.000
_cell.angle_alpha   90.00
_cell.angle_beta   90.00
_cell.angle_gamma   90.00
#
_symmetry.space_group_name_H-M   'P 1'
#
loop_
_entity.id
_entity.type
_entity.pdbx_description
1 polymer ?
#
loop_
_entity_poly.entity_id
_entity_poly.type
_entity_poly.pdbx_seq_one_letter_code
_entity_poly.pdbx_strand_id
1 'polypeptide(L)'
;MKKVYNLIIAVLIVALIVVVAMIVIRYGGNYLNEKEVSSSLETIEEELNKEETQQSESLPELEFKGYKIEGIIEIPKINIKYPIIDHTNEETMKVSITKFWGPQANEIGNYTVAGHNNKDGTMFGKTIYLQIGDKIKLTNLKNKTIEYEIFKIYSIDPDDVSCVESVENGTREITLITCTNGHKNRLVTKARQIL
;
A
#
# COMPACT_ATOMS: atom_id res chain seq x y z
N MET A 1 36.30 -41.60 -13.88
CA MET A 1 35.78 -40.99 -12.66
C MET A 1 35.85 -39.45 -12.67
N LYS A 2 37.00 -38.80 -12.88
CA LYS A 2 37.12 -37.31 -12.90
C LYS A 2 36.20 -36.61 -13.90
N LYS A 3 36.01 -37.13 -15.11
CA LYS A 3 35.13 -36.53 -16.13
C LYS A 3 33.65 -36.53 -15.72
N VAL A 4 33.18 -37.64 -15.11
CA VAL A 4 31.80 -37.74 -14.61
C VAL A 4 31.57 -36.78 -13.45
N TYR A 5 32.53 -36.67 -12.53
CA TYR A 5 32.47 -35.74 -11.41
C TYR A 5 32.40 -34.26 -11.88
N ASN A 6 33.24 -33.87 -12.84
CA ASN A 6 33.22 -32.54 -13.43
C ASN A 6 31.89 -32.23 -14.15
N LEU A 7 31.30 -33.25 -14.83
CA LEU A 7 29.98 -33.08 -15.45
C LEU A 7 28.89 -32.86 -14.43
N ILE A 8 28.89 -33.60 -13.31
CA ILE A 8 27.93 -33.43 -12.23
C ILE A 8 28.05 -32.04 -11.64
N ILE A 9 29.27 -31.55 -11.36
CA ILE A 9 29.49 -30.18 -10.84
C ILE A 9 28.97 -29.16 -11.85
N ALA A 10 29.26 -29.29 -13.13
CA ALA A 10 28.77 -28.34 -14.14
C ALA A 10 27.22 -28.27 -14.15
N VAL A 11 26.55 -29.41 -14.08
CA VAL A 11 25.07 -29.48 -14.01
C VAL A 11 24.54 -28.81 -12.75
N LEU A 12 25.17 -29.04 -11.59
CA LEU A 12 24.77 -28.40 -10.33
C LEU A 12 24.96 -26.88 -10.36
N ILE A 13 26.04 -26.39 -10.96
CA ILE A 13 26.27 -24.94 -11.13
C ILE A 13 25.19 -24.32 -12.03
N VAL A 14 24.88 -24.96 -13.15
CA VAL A 14 23.82 -24.48 -14.05
C VAL A 14 22.47 -24.47 -13.34
N ALA A 15 22.14 -25.53 -12.61
CA ALA A 15 20.90 -25.58 -11.82
C ALA A 15 20.84 -24.45 -10.76
N LEU A 16 21.94 -24.19 -10.08
CA LEU A 16 22.03 -23.08 -9.11
C LEU A 16 21.82 -21.72 -9.79
N ILE A 17 22.44 -21.47 -10.93
CA ILE A 17 22.27 -20.22 -11.69
C ILE A 17 20.80 -20.03 -12.09
N VAL A 18 20.14 -21.09 -12.57
CA VAL A 18 18.72 -21.03 -12.93
C VAL A 18 17.84 -20.70 -11.73
N VAL A 19 18.10 -21.31 -10.57
CA VAL A 19 17.35 -21.02 -9.35
C VAL A 19 17.55 -19.58 -8.91
N VAL A 20 18.81 -19.07 -8.92
CA VAL A 20 19.10 -17.68 -8.58
C VAL A 20 18.42 -16.73 -9.57
N ALA A 21 18.48 -16.99 -10.87
CA ALA A 21 17.79 -16.18 -11.87
C ALA A 21 16.27 -16.12 -11.62
N MET A 22 15.64 -17.26 -11.31
CA MET A 22 14.21 -17.31 -10.98
C MET A 22 13.87 -16.49 -9.74
N ILE A 23 14.72 -16.52 -8.70
CA ILE A 23 14.54 -15.71 -7.49
C ILE A 23 14.63 -14.22 -7.83
N VAL A 24 15.66 -13.81 -8.59
CA VAL A 24 15.84 -12.41 -8.99
C VAL A 24 14.67 -11.90 -9.84
N ILE A 25 14.19 -12.68 -10.80
CA ILE A 25 13.04 -12.30 -11.63
C ILE A 25 11.78 -12.18 -10.77
N ARG A 26 11.58 -13.09 -9.82
CA ARG A 26 10.37 -13.14 -8.99
C ARG A 26 10.29 -12.02 -7.94
N TYR A 27 11.41 -11.65 -7.33
CA TYR A 27 11.45 -10.69 -6.21
C TYR A 27 12.10 -9.35 -6.56
N GLY A 28 12.89 -9.29 -7.63
CA GLY A 28 13.64 -8.09 -8.01
C GLY A 28 12.76 -6.91 -8.36
N GLY A 29 11.62 -7.15 -9.02
CA GLY A 29 10.67 -6.09 -9.39
C GLY A 29 10.08 -5.38 -8.16
N ASN A 30 9.64 -6.16 -7.17
CA ASN A 30 9.10 -5.59 -5.92
C ASN A 30 10.17 -4.85 -5.11
N TYR A 31 11.39 -5.39 -5.04
CA TYR A 31 12.49 -4.73 -4.33
C TYR A 31 12.84 -3.36 -4.95
N LEU A 32 12.89 -3.27 -6.28
CA LEU A 32 13.13 -2.01 -6.98
C LEU A 32 11.99 -1.02 -6.73
N ASN A 33 10.74 -1.48 -6.79
CA ASN A 33 9.58 -0.63 -6.52
C ASN A 33 9.61 -0.08 -5.07
N GLU A 34 9.92 -0.90 -4.07
CA GLU A 34 10.02 -0.45 -2.67
C GLU A 34 11.12 0.60 -2.47
N LYS A 35 12.27 0.43 -3.13
CA LYS A 35 13.34 1.43 -3.08
C LYS A 35 12.90 2.76 -3.70
N GLU A 36 12.20 2.73 -4.83
CA GLU A 36 11.65 3.94 -5.45
C GLU A 36 10.55 4.57 -4.59
N VAL A 37 9.66 3.78 -3.99
CA VAL A 37 8.68 4.27 -3.01
C VAL A 37 9.37 5.03 -1.88
N SER A 38 10.40 4.44 -1.27
CA SER A 38 11.11 5.06 -0.16
C SER A 38 11.79 6.38 -0.55
N SER A 39 12.45 6.43 -1.71
CA SER A 39 13.13 7.66 -2.18
C SER A 39 12.13 8.75 -2.58
N SER A 40 11.00 8.38 -3.18
CA SER A 40 9.98 9.34 -3.58
C SER A 40 9.20 9.87 -2.38
N LEU A 41 9.01 9.08 -1.33
CA LEU A 41 8.36 9.54 -0.09
C LEU A 41 9.12 10.70 0.54
N GLU A 42 10.46 10.64 0.60
CA GLU A 42 11.27 11.76 1.11
C GLU A 42 11.00 13.05 0.31
N THR A 43 10.99 12.96 -1.02
CA THR A 43 10.72 14.12 -1.89
C THR A 43 9.30 14.65 -1.70
N ILE A 44 8.30 13.77 -1.65
CA ILE A 44 6.89 14.14 -1.45
C ILE A 44 6.70 14.82 -0.09
N GLU A 45 7.30 14.29 0.96
CA GLU A 45 7.23 14.89 2.30
C GLU A 45 7.93 16.25 2.38
N GLU A 46 9.06 16.43 1.68
CA GLU A 46 9.71 17.74 1.57
C GLU A 46 8.83 18.76 0.86
N GLU A 47 8.15 18.36 -0.21
CA GLU A 47 7.24 19.24 -0.95
C GLU A 47 6.01 19.60 -0.12
N LEU A 48 5.39 18.66 0.58
CA LEU A 48 4.29 18.90 1.51
C LEU A 48 4.69 19.88 2.62
N ASN A 49 5.90 19.76 3.16
CA ASN A 49 6.39 20.66 4.20
C ASN A 49 6.65 22.10 3.68
N LYS A 50 7.05 22.26 2.41
CA LYS A 50 7.22 23.57 1.79
C LYS A 50 5.89 24.28 1.58
N GLU A 51 4.87 23.57 1.14
CA GLU A 51 3.52 24.11 0.92
C GLU A 51 2.88 24.59 2.24
N GLU A 52 3.08 23.89 3.35
CA GLU A 52 2.59 24.33 4.67
C GLU A 52 3.11 25.72 5.06
N THR A 53 4.33 26.07 4.61
CA THR A 53 4.95 27.38 4.89
C THR A 53 4.51 28.49 3.94
N GLN A 54 3.92 28.21 2.78
CA GLN A 54 3.62 29.18 1.74
C GLN A 54 2.14 29.61 1.63
N GLN A 55 1.23 29.05 2.44
CA GLN A 55 -0.21 29.38 2.42
C GLN A 55 -0.81 29.41 0.98
N SER A 56 -0.47 28.44 0.14
CA SER A 56 -1.04 28.31 -1.20
C SER A 56 -2.55 28.06 -1.13
N GLU A 57 -3.33 28.79 -1.92
CA GLU A 57 -4.80 28.58 -2.02
C GLU A 57 -5.14 27.27 -2.80
N SER A 58 -4.22 26.72 -3.57
CA SER A 58 -4.41 25.49 -4.33
C SER A 58 -3.67 24.31 -3.70
N LEU A 59 -4.26 23.11 -3.78
CA LEU A 59 -3.57 21.88 -3.38
C LEU A 59 -2.39 21.61 -4.32
N PRO A 60 -1.23 21.16 -3.80
CA PRO A 60 -0.12 20.77 -4.66
C PRO A 60 -0.51 19.59 -5.57
N GLU A 61 -0.12 19.63 -6.83
CA GLU A 61 -0.21 18.49 -7.73
C GLU A 61 1.05 17.65 -7.60
N LEU A 62 1.02 16.68 -6.69
CA LEU A 62 2.12 15.75 -6.46
C LEU A 62 1.90 14.46 -7.25
N GLU A 63 2.96 13.92 -7.81
CA GLU A 63 2.93 12.70 -8.60
C GLU A 63 3.92 11.65 -8.08
N PHE A 64 3.52 10.39 -8.21
CA PHE A 64 4.39 9.24 -8.04
C PHE A 64 4.34 8.38 -9.31
N LYS A 65 5.48 8.20 -9.98
CA LYS A 65 5.60 7.46 -11.26
C LYS A 65 4.62 7.92 -12.35
N GLY A 66 4.36 9.23 -12.42
CA GLY A 66 3.44 9.82 -13.41
C GLY A 66 1.96 9.68 -13.08
N TYR A 67 1.62 9.24 -11.86
CA TYR A 67 0.26 9.19 -11.35
C TYR A 67 0.08 10.21 -10.23
N LYS A 68 -1.03 10.96 -10.27
CA LYS A 68 -1.40 11.89 -9.18
C LYS A 68 -1.62 11.12 -7.89
N ILE A 69 -1.21 11.72 -6.77
CA ILE A 69 -1.43 11.16 -5.43
C ILE A 69 -2.42 12.01 -4.65
N GLU A 70 -3.10 11.41 -3.67
CA GLU A 70 -4.01 12.10 -2.73
C GLU A 70 -3.46 12.22 -1.32
N GLY A 71 -2.35 11.56 -1.03
CA GLY A 71 -1.75 11.58 0.30
C GLY A 71 -0.80 10.42 0.53
N ILE A 72 -0.45 10.23 1.79
CA ILE A 72 0.47 9.18 2.26
C ILE A 72 -0.25 8.38 3.36
N ILE A 73 -0.25 7.05 3.24
CA ILE A 73 -0.67 6.14 4.30
C ILE A 73 0.53 5.54 5.00
N GLU A 74 0.52 5.51 6.34
CA GLU A 74 1.51 4.84 7.17
C GLU A 74 0.82 3.92 8.16
N ILE A 75 1.29 2.67 8.28
CA ILE A 75 0.83 1.70 9.28
C ILE A 75 2.05 1.20 10.05
N PRO A 76 2.40 1.84 11.19
CA PRO A 76 3.65 1.58 11.91
C PRO A 76 3.79 0.12 12.37
N LYS A 77 2.70 -0.51 12.81
CA LYS A 77 2.66 -1.89 13.30
C LYS A 77 3.27 -2.91 12.33
N ILE A 78 3.09 -2.68 11.04
CA ILE A 78 3.56 -3.59 9.98
C ILE A 78 4.66 -2.97 9.13
N ASN A 79 5.13 -1.79 9.53
CA ASN A 79 6.23 -1.03 8.91
C ASN A 79 6.00 -0.81 7.41
N ILE A 80 4.85 -0.26 7.05
CA ILE A 80 4.56 0.18 5.68
C ILE A 80 4.28 1.68 5.65
N LYS A 81 4.73 2.32 4.56
CA LYS A 81 4.47 3.71 4.24
C LYS A 81 4.47 3.87 2.73
N TYR A 82 3.34 4.37 2.17
CA TYR A 82 3.14 4.46 0.72
C TYR A 82 2.41 5.74 0.33
N PRO A 83 2.75 6.33 -0.83
CA PRO A 83 1.88 7.31 -1.46
C PRO A 83 0.60 6.63 -1.94
N ILE A 84 -0.54 7.33 -1.84
CA ILE A 84 -1.83 6.84 -2.32
C ILE A 84 -2.11 7.49 -3.67
N ILE A 85 -2.17 6.68 -4.72
CA ILE A 85 -2.58 7.14 -6.06
C ILE A 85 -4.07 7.43 -6.06
N ASP A 86 -4.49 8.50 -6.74
CA ASP A 86 -5.83 9.08 -6.71
C ASP A 86 -6.95 8.20 -7.31
N HIS A 87 -6.61 7.11 -8.00
CA HIS A 87 -7.57 6.19 -8.60
C HIS A 87 -7.06 4.75 -8.65
N THR A 88 -8.01 3.79 -8.68
CA THR A 88 -7.71 2.35 -8.74
C THR A 88 -7.95 1.79 -10.14
N ASN A 89 -6.93 1.19 -10.72
CA ASN A 89 -7.00 0.32 -11.88
C ASN A 89 -5.86 -0.70 -11.85
N GLU A 90 -5.77 -1.59 -12.84
CA GLU A 90 -4.76 -2.65 -12.89
C GLU A 90 -3.31 -2.11 -12.92
N GLU A 91 -3.08 -0.98 -13.61
CA GLU A 91 -1.74 -0.38 -13.72
C GLU A 91 -1.33 0.32 -12.42
N THR A 92 -2.22 1.16 -11.87
CA THR A 92 -1.94 1.92 -10.64
C THR A 92 -1.73 1.01 -9.44
N MET A 93 -2.48 -0.09 -9.32
CA MET A 93 -2.30 -1.08 -8.26
C MET A 93 -0.95 -1.82 -8.33
N LYS A 94 -0.33 -1.92 -9.50
CA LYS A 94 1.04 -2.47 -9.61
C LYS A 94 2.09 -1.53 -9.03
N VAL A 95 1.78 -0.25 -8.95
CA VAL A 95 2.72 0.81 -8.57
C VAL A 95 2.67 1.11 -7.08
N SER A 96 1.46 1.31 -6.51
CA SER A 96 1.29 1.68 -5.10
C SER A 96 -0.09 1.30 -4.56
N ILE A 97 -0.37 1.75 -3.33
CA ILE A 97 -1.71 1.76 -2.76
C ILE A 97 -2.54 2.82 -3.50
N THR A 98 -3.81 2.54 -3.74
CA THR A 98 -4.67 3.37 -4.58
C THR A 98 -5.96 3.73 -3.86
N LYS A 99 -6.51 4.92 -4.14
CA LYS A 99 -7.86 5.27 -3.73
C LYS A 99 -8.86 4.42 -4.49
N PHE A 100 -9.70 3.72 -3.76
CA PHE A 100 -10.75 2.88 -4.33
C PHE A 100 -12.10 3.59 -4.33
N TRP A 101 -12.47 4.28 -3.23
CA TRP A 101 -13.77 4.93 -3.08
C TRP A 101 -13.75 6.01 -1.99
N GLY A 102 -14.80 6.86 -2.02
CA GLY A 102 -15.08 7.80 -0.92
C GLY A 102 -14.58 9.23 -1.15
N PRO A 103 -14.61 10.07 -0.08
CA PRO A 103 -14.19 11.47 -0.13
C PRO A 103 -12.68 11.58 -0.37
N GLN A 104 -12.12 12.78 -0.29
CA GLN A 104 -10.67 12.98 -0.28
C GLN A 104 -10.05 12.55 1.07
N ALA A 105 -8.73 12.35 1.04
CA ALA A 105 -7.99 11.96 2.24
C ALA A 105 -8.24 12.92 3.41
N ASN A 106 -8.59 12.37 4.57
CA ASN A 106 -8.91 13.11 5.80
C ASN A 106 -10.19 13.95 5.78
N GLU A 107 -11.06 13.78 4.79
CA GLU A 107 -12.41 14.36 4.82
C GLU A 107 -13.40 13.46 5.58
N ILE A 108 -14.58 14.03 5.92
CA ILE A 108 -15.66 13.30 6.56
C ILE A 108 -16.20 12.22 5.63
N GLY A 109 -16.38 11.01 6.14
CA GLY A 109 -16.86 9.85 5.39
C GLY A 109 -15.93 8.66 5.47
N ASN A 110 -16.15 7.68 4.61
CA ASN A 110 -15.34 6.45 4.52
C ASN A 110 -14.36 6.55 3.35
N TYR A 111 -13.10 6.89 3.64
CA TYR A 111 -12.03 6.91 2.67
C TYR A 111 -11.49 5.49 2.47
N THR A 112 -11.70 4.91 1.29
CA THR A 112 -11.37 3.52 1.01
C THR A 112 -10.17 3.42 0.08
N VAL A 113 -9.17 2.63 0.48
CA VAL A 113 -7.96 2.37 -0.29
C VAL A 113 -7.77 0.88 -0.55
N ALA A 114 -7.24 0.56 -1.72
CA ALA A 114 -6.92 -0.79 -2.14
C ALA A 114 -5.42 -0.98 -2.36
N GLY A 115 -4.92 -2.18 -2.10
CA GLY A 115 -3.53 -2.53 -2.34
C GLY A 115 -3.33 -4.03 -2.45
N HIS A 116 -2.29 -4.45 -3.16
CA HIS A 116 -1.97 -5.86 -3.30
C HIS A 116 -1.56 -6.53 -1.98
N ASN A 117 -1.94 -7.79 -1.83
CA ASN A 117 -1.43 -8.69 -0.79
C ASN A 117 -0.19 -9.42 -1.33
N ASN A 118 0.94 -8.75 -1.35
CA ASN A 118 2.18 -9.32 -1.85
C ASN A 118 2.79 -10.30 -0.84
N LYS A 119 3.26 -11.45 -1.33
CA LYS A 119 3.86 -12.51 -0.49
C LYS A 119 5.15 -12.09 0.21
N ASP A 120 5.85 -11.11 -0.31
CA ASP A 120 7.05 -10.51 0.30
C ASP A 120 6.73 -9.48 1.39
N GLY A 121 5.44 -9.21 1.61
CA GLY A 121 4.96 -8.31 2.64
C GLY A 121 4.92 -6.83 2.24
N THR A 122 5.17 -6.52 0.97
CA THR A 122 5.00 -5.16 0.43
C THR A 122 3.54 -4.80 0.26
N MET A 123 3.24 -3.51 0.11
CA MET A 123 1.88 -2.95 0.09
C MET A 123 1.05 -3.45 1.27
N PHE A 124 -0.08 -4.13 1.03
CA PHE A 124 -0.93 -4.70 2.08
C PHE A 124 -0.63 -6.18 2.42
N GLY A 125 0.52 -6.70 1.99
CA GLY A 125 0.92 -8.09 2.26
C GLY A 125 1.01 -8.49 3.73
N LYS A 126 1.18 -7.51 4.64
CA LYS A 126 1.26 -7.75 6.09
C LYS A 126 -0.02 -7.37 6.85
N THR A 127 -1.08 -6.91 6.18
CA THR A 127 -2.32 -6.47 6.85
C THR A 127 -3.01 -7.59 7.62
N ILE A 128 -2.73 -8.85 7.29
CA ILE A 128 -3.22 -10.02 8.05
C ILE A 128 -2.72 -10.05 9.52
N TYR A 129 -1.65 -9.32 9.85
CA TYR A 129 -1.09 -9.23 11.20
C TYR A 129 -1.65 -8.06 12.01
N LEU A 130 -2.52 -7.24 11.41
CA LEU A 130 -3.19 -6.14 12.10
C LEU A 130 -4.25 -6.65 13.07
N GLN A 131 -4.45 -5.89 14.14
CA GLN A 131 -5.41 -6.19 15.19
C GLN A 131 -6.25 -4.94 15.50
N ILE A 132 -7.40 -5.14 16.12
CA ILE A 132 -8.21 -4.05 16.67
C ILE A 132 -7.36 -3.27 17.68
N GLY A 133 -7.37 -1.95 17.58
CA GLY A 133 -6.54 -1.02 18.37
C GLY A 133 -5.24 -0.58 17.69
N ASP A 134 -4.78 -1.28 16.63
CA ASP A 134 -3.62 -0.83 15.86
C ASP A 134 -3.94 0.50 15.14
N LYS A 135 -2.90 1.29 14.84
CA LYS A 135 -3.03 2.64 14.31
C LYS A 135 -2.67 2.72 12.83
N ILE A 136 -3.41 3.57 12.13
CA ILE A 136 -3.16 3.98 10.75
C ILE A 136 -3.01 5.49 10.75
N LYS A 137 -1.99 6.03 10.10
CA LYS A 137 -1.81 7.45 9.87
C LYS A 137 -2.07 7.76 8.41
N LEU A 138 -2.86 8.78 8.17
CA LEU A 138 -3.15 9.26 6.82
C LEU A 138 -2.78 10.75 6.77
N THR A 139 -1.84 11.09 5.88
CA THR A 139 -1.42 12.47 5.61
C THR A 139 -2.01 12.88 4.26
N ASN A 140 -2.78 13.96 4.21
CA ASN A 140 -3.35 14.50 2.98
C ASN A 140 -2.41 15.52 2.30
N LEU A 141 -2.79 16.03 1.13
CA LEU A 141 -2.01 17.01 0.38
C LEU A 141 -1.89 18.39 1.04
N LYS A 142 -2.63 18.66 2.13
CA LYS A 142 -2.46 19.85 3.00
C LYS A 142 -1.48 19.59 4.14
N ASN A 143 -0.66 18.56 4.07
CA ASN A 143 0.25 18.11 5.13
C ASN A 143 -0.42 17.80 6.47
N LYS A 144 -1.76 17.63 6.47
CA LYS A 144 -2.50 17.30 7.69
C LYS A 144 -2.52 15.79 7.88
N THR A 145 -1.89 15.31 8.96
CA THR A 145 -1.94 13.92 9.39
C THR A 145 -3.06 13.70 10.40
N ILE A 146 -3.88 12.68 10.15
CA ILE A 146 -4.88 12.17 11.10
C ILE A 146 -4.54 10.72 11.43
N GLU A 147 -4.67 10.38 12.72
CA GLU A 147 -4.50 9.03 13.23
C GLU A 147 -5.86 8.35 13.36
N TYR A 148 -5.93 7.12 12.89
CA TYR A 148 -7.12 6.27 12.91
C TYR A 148 -6.82 5.00 13.70
N GLU A 149 -7.78 4.53 14.50
CA GLU A 149 -7.69 3.28 15.25
C GLU A 149 -8.54 2.20 14.58
N ILE A 150 -7.96 1.02 14.38
CA ILE A 150 -8.66 -0.12 13.81
C ILE A 150 -9.72 -0.60 14.80
N PHE A 151 -10.98 -0.65 14.35
CA PHE A 151 -12.10 -1.12 15.15
C PHE A 151 -12.78 -2.38 14.59
N LYS A 152 -12.51 -2.74 13.31
CA LYS A 152 -13.11 -3.92 12.69
C LYS A 152 -12.21 -4.51 11.62
N ILE A 153 -12.07 -5.84 11.63
CA ILE A 153 -11.35 -6.63 10.61
C ILE A 153 -12.23 -7.82 10.25
N TYR A 154 -12.48 -8.04 8.96
CA TYR A 154 -13.34 -9.11 8.47
C TYR A 154 -13.04 -9.46 7.02
N SER A 155 -13.58 -10.60 6.55
CA SER A 155 -13.47 -11.01 5.14
C SER A 155 -14.83 -10.92 4.47
N ILE A 156 -14.81 -10.54 3.19
CA ILE A 156 -15.99 -10.48 2.31
C ILE A 156 -15.70 -11.20 1.00
N ASP A 157 -16.76 -11.52 0.26
CA ASP A 157 -16.63 -12.01 -1.10
C ASP A 157 -16.07 -10.93 -2.05
N PRO A 158 -15.43 -11.32 -3.16
CA PRO A 158 -14.83 -10.35 -4.10
C PRO A 158 -15.82 -9.35 -4.68
N ASP A 159 -17.08 -9.72 -4.84
CA ASP A 159 -18.14 -8.90 -5.43
C ASP A 159 -18.95 -8.10 -4.38
N ASP A 160 -18.66 -8.31 -3.09
CA ASP A 160 -19.29 -7.55 -2.01
C ASP A 160 -18.58 -6.20 -1.85
N VAL A 161 -19.32 -5.14 -2.10
CA VAL A 161 -18.86 -3.75 -1.96
C VAL A 161 -19.43 -3.03 -0.74
N SER A 162 -20.12 -3.73 0.16
CA SER A 162 -20.74 -3.13 1.36
C SER A 162 -19.74 -2.42 2.27
N CYS A 163 -18.45 -2.79 2.19
CA CYS A 163 -17.39 -2.16 2.97
C CYS A 163 -17.14 -0.68 2.62
N VAL A 164 -17.56 -0.20 1.42
CA VAL A 164 -17.36 1.18 0.99
C VAL A 164 -18.51 2.13 1.40
N GLU A 165 -19.57 1.61 1.99
CA GLU A 165 -20.71 2.42 2.43
C GLU A 165 -20.25 3.61 3.26
N SER A 166 -20.92 4.75 3.02
CA SER A 166 -20.67 5.98 3.76
C SER A 166 -21.03 5.80 5.23
N VAL A 167 -20.25 6.45 6.10
CA VAL A 167 -20.55 6.50 7.54
C VAL A 167 -21.47 7.66 7.85
N GLU A 168 -22.39 7.44 8.77
CA GLU A 168 -23.28 8.49 9.28
C GLU A 168 -22.55 9.38 10.31
N ASN A 169 -23.11 10.57 10.56
CA ASN A 169 -22.78 11.43 11.71
C ASN A 169 -21.41 12.12 11.70
N GLY A 170 -20.88 12.51 10.55
CA GLY A 170 -19.72 13.39 10.50
C GLY A 170 -18.41 12.74 10.95
N THR A 171 -18.34 11.41 11.02
CA THR A 171 -17.11 10.68 11.36
C THR A 171 -16.18 10.55 10.17
N ARG A 172 -14.89 10.38 10.44
CA ARG A 172 -13.88 10.00 9.46
C ARG A 172 -13.50 8.55 9.67
N GLU A 173 -13.67 7.74 8.64
CA GLU A 173 -13.20 6.37 8.62
C GLU A 173 -12.26 6.13 7.45
N ILE A 174 -11.33 5.19 7.62
CA ILE A 174 -10.52 4.64 6.54
C ILE A 174 -10.78 3.14 6.45
N THR A 175 -10.97 2.65 5.23
CA THR A 175 -11.14 1.23 4.92
C THR A 175 -9.99 0.76 4.04
N LEU A 176 -9.27 -0.26 4.49
CA LEU A 176 -8.24 -0.94 3.70
C LEU A 176 -8.84 -2.20 3.09
N ILE A 177 -8.62 -2.40 1.79
CA ILE A 177 -9.07 -3.58 1.06
C ILE A 177 -7.86 -4.27 0.41
N THR A 178 -7.73 -5.58 0.64
CA THR A 178 -6.73 -6.40 -0.04
C THR A 178 -7.24 -7.81 -0.30
N CYS A 179 -6.60 -8.53 -1.21
CA CYS A 179 -6.92 -9.93 -1.47
C CYS A 179 -6.49 -10.82 -0.31
N THR A 180 -7.28 -11.87 -0.02
CA THR A 180 -6.92 -12.91 0.94
C THR A 180 -7.37 -14.29 0.44
N ASN A 181 -6.97 -15.35 1.13
CA ASN A 181 -7.35 -16.73 0.80
C ASN A 181 -7.10 -17.10 -0.69
N GLY A 182 -5.92 -16.76 -1.22
CA GLY A 182 -5.59 -17.03 -2.62
C GLY A 182 -6.49 -16.29 -3.62
N HIS A 183 -6.84 -15.04 -3.33
CA HIS A 183 -7.74 -14.15 -4.09
C HIS A 183 -9.23 -14.51 -4.05
N LYS A 184 -9.64 -15.52 -3.28
CA LYS A 184 -11.04 -15.93 -3.16
C LYS A 184 -11.88 -14.96 -2.34
N ASN A 185 -11.25 -14.20 -1.45
CA ASN A 185 -11.90 -13.23 -0.57
C ASN A 185 -11.16 -11.90 -0.57
N ARG A 186 -11.79 -10.88 0.00
CA ARG A 186 -11.17 -9.61 0.36
C ARG A 186 -11.05 -9.50 1.86
N LEU A 187 -9.86 -9.17 2.37
CA LEU A 187 -9.67 -8.76 3.74
C LEU A 187 -9.97 -7.27 3.84
N VAL A 188 -10.89 -6.92 4.71
CA VAL A 188 -11.32 -5.55 4.99
C VAL A 188 -10.87 -5.18 6.39
N THR A 189 -10.17 -4.05 6.51
CA THR A 189 -9.77 -3.45 7.78
C THR A 189 -10.35 -2.06 7.86
N LYS A 190 -11.22 -1.81 8.85
CA LYS A 190 -11.84 -0.49 9.09
C LYS A 190 -11.24 0.17 10.31
N ALA A 191 -10.88 1.43 10.16
CA ALA A 191 -10.37 2.25 11.25
C ALA A 191 -11.12 3.58 11.31
N ARG A 192 -11.22 4.17 12.51
CA ARG A 192 -11.92 5.43 12.77
C ARG A 192 -10.97 6.43 13.38
N GLN A 193 -11.13 7.72 13.04
CA GLN A 193 -10.37 8.81 13.61
C GLN A 193 -10.39 8.75 15.14
N ILE A 194 -9.22 8.94 15.75
CA ILE A 194 -9.08 9.15 17.19
C ILE A 194 -9.32 10.65 17.47
N LEU A 195 -10.21 10.93 18.43
CA LEU A 195 -10.52 12.28 18.88
C LEU A 195 -9.47 12.80 19.86
#